data_b29bc113f71194bdaf96740a9e5973f5
#
_entry.id   b29bc113f71194bdaf96740a9e5973f5
#
_cell.length_a   1.000
_cell.length_b   1.000
_cell.length_c   1.000
_cell.angle_alpha   90.00
_cell.angle_beta   90.00
_cell.angle_gamma   90.00
#
_symmetry.space_group_name_H-M   'P 1'
#
loop_
_entity.id
_entity.type
_entity.pdbx_description
1 polymer ?
#
loop_
_entity_poly.entity_id
_entity_poly.type
_entity_poly.pdbx_seq_one_letter_code
_entity_poly.pdbx_strand_id
1 'polypeptide(L)'
;MIKTKQEVEQFLNQFNIKFDIWGIFYLDRDKNAEALKALGITPKARDEIVRQLSSDDYVETLPADFFNEMWVFGRDMDGTELYIKIALGQTNSKTICISFHVAEHPIKYANK
;
A
#
# COMPACT_ATOMS: atom_id res chain seq x y z
N MET A 1 -12.38 7.85 5.83
CA MET A 1 -13.42 7.49 4.85
C MET A 1 -13.24 6.03 4.44
N ILE A 2 -14.35 5.31 4.32
CA ILE A 2 -14.32 3.90 3.95
C ILE A 2 -14.97 3.75 2.58
N LYS A 3 -14.22 3.22 1.62
CA LYS A 3 -14.71 2.93 0.28
C LYS A 3 -15.40 1.57 0.26
N THR A 4 -16.29 1.36 -0.72
CA THR A 4 -16.90 0.06 -0.91
C THR A 4 -15.89 -0.95 -1.43
N LYS A 5 -16.19 -2.23 -1.26
CA LYS A 5 -15.33 -3.31 -1.77
C LYS A 5 -15.09 -3.14 -3.28
N GLN A 6 -16.13 -2.80 -4.04
CA GLN A 6 -16.04 -2.59 -5.48
C GLN A 6 -15.09 -1.43 -5.82
N GLU A 7 -15.18 -0.33 -5.07
CA GLU A 7 -14.29 0.81 -5.27
C GLU A 7 -12.84 0.45 -4.98
N VAL A 8 -12.60 -0.36 -3.93
CA VAL A 8 -11.25 -0.82 -3.60
C VAL A 8 -10.70 -1.70 -4.72
N GLU A 9 -11.51 -2.62 -5.23
CA GLU A 9 -11.09 -3.51 -6.32
C GLU A 9 -10.76 -2.72 -7.59
N GLN A 10 -11.57 -1.70 -7.92
CA GLN A 10 -11.30 -0.82 -9.05
C GLN A 10 -10.01 -0.04 -8.86
N PHE A 11 -9.77 0.48 -7.66
CA PHE A 11 -8.52 1.17 -7.35
C PHE A 11 -7.32 0.26 -7.52
N LEU A 12 -7.36 -0.93 -6.95
CA LEU A 12 -6.24 -1.88 -7.01
C LEU A 12 -5.96 -2.31 -8.45
N ASN A 13 -7.00 -2.51 -9.26
CA ASN A 13 -6.82 -2.84 -10.66
C ASN A 13 -6.10 -1.72 -11.40
N GLN A 14 -6.56 -0.49 -11.21
CA GLN A 14 -5.95 0.68 -11.82
C GLN A 14 -4.51 0.88 -11.31
N PHE A 15 -4.29 0.71 -10.02
CA PHE A 15 -2.97 0.81 -9.40
C PHE A 15 -1.99 -0.19 -10.01
N ASN A 16 -2.40 -1.44 -10.14
CA ASN A 16 -1.52 -2.49 -10.66
C ASN A 16 -1.21 -2.30 -12.14
N ILE A 17 -2.16 -1.84 -12.94
CA ILE A 17 -1.91 -1.51 -14.35
C ILE A 17 -0.85 -0.40 -14.44
N LYS A 18 -1.02 0.63 -13.64
CA LYS A 18 -0.09 1.77 -13.62
C LYS A 18 1.28 1.36 -13.11
N PHE A 19 1.32 0.50 -12.10
CA PHE A 19 2.57 -0.06 -11.57
C PHE A 19 3.34 -0.81 -12.68
N ASP A 20 2.62 -1.61 -13.48
CA ASP A 20 3.25 -2.37 -14.55
C ASP A 20 3.85 -1.47 -15.64
N ILE A 21 3.20 -0.36 -15.93
CA ILE A 21 3.64 0.55 -17.01
C ILE A 21 4.74 1.50 -16.52
N TRP A 22 4.56 2.12 -15.36
CA TRP A 22 5.42 3.21 -14.89
C TRP A 22 6.31 2.84 -13.71
N GLY A 23 5.99 1.78 -12.99
CA GLY A 23 6.70 1.38 -11.79
C GLY A 23 6.12 2.01 -10.53
N ILE A 24 6.87 1.87 -9.45
CA ILE A 24 6.48 2.37 -8.13
C ILE A 24 7.61 3.16 -7.51
N PHE A 25 7.25 4.25 -6.83
CA PHE A 25 8.18 5.05 -6.06
C PHE A 25 7.86 4.90 -4.57
N TYR A 26 8.83 4.48 -3.79
CA TYR A 26 8.70 4.39 -2.33
C TYR A 26 9.23 5.65 -1.70
N LEU A 27 8.43 6.31 -0.87
CA LEU A 27 8.89 7.51 -0.18
C LEU A 27 10.05 7.15 0.76
N ASP A 28 11.06 8.00 0.77
CA ASP A 28 12.23 7.83 1.62
C ASP A 28 11.90 8.32 3.03
N ARG A 29 11.46 7.38 3.87
CA ARG A 29 11.14 7.61 5.27
C ARG A 29 11.83 6.55 6.10
N ASP A 30 12.29 6.93 7.29
CA ASP A 30 13.03 6.03 8.17
C ASP A 30 12.30 4.72 8.41
N LYS A 31 11.01 4.78 8.70
CA LYS A 31 10.20 3.58 8.95
C LYS A 31 10.14 2.66 7.74
N ASN A 32 10.07 3.23 6.53
CA ASN A 32 10.03 2.45 5.29
C ASN A 32 11.38 1.77 5.03
N ALA A 33 12.48 2.46 5.26
CA ALA A 33 13.83 1.91 5.08
C ALA A 33 14.10 0.81 6.09
N GLU A 34 13.72 1.00 7.35
CA GLU A 34 13.93 0.03 8.41
C GLU A 34 13.10 -1.24 8.22
N ALA A 35 11.93 -1.13 7.56
CA ALA A 35 11.03 -2.26 7.41
C ALA A 35 11.66 -3.43 6.66
N LEU A 36 12.37 -3.17 5.56
CA LEU A 36 13.02 -4.23 4.79
C LEU A 36 14.01 -4.99 5.64
N LYS A 37 14.80 -4.28 6.43
CA LYS A 37 15.78 -4.87 7.31
C LYS A 37 15.12 -5.65 8.45
N ALA A 38 14.13 -5.06 9.09
CA ALA A 38 13.41 -5.69 10.20
C ALA A 38 12.68 -6.95 9.77
N LEU A 39 12.11 -6.96 8.56
CA LEU A 39 11.37 -8.10 8.02
C LEU A 39 12.28 -9.12 7.33
N GLY A 40 13.51 -8.75 7.03
CA GLY A 40 14.44 -9.63 6.33
C GLY A 40 14.02 -9.88 4.88
N ILE A 41 13.40 -8.90 4.23
CA ILE A 41 12.93 -9.05 2.85
C ILE A 41 13.70 -8.15 1.90
N THR A 42 13.67 -8.52 0.62
CA THR A 42 14.31 -7.73 -0.45
C THR A 42 13.33 -6.68 -0.99
N PRO A 43 13.83 -5.65 -1.69
CA PRO A 43 12.94 -4.72 -2.40
C PRO A 43 12.00 -5.42 -3.39
N LYS A 44 12.45 -6.49 -4.03
CA LYS A 44 11.60 -7.27 -4.95
C LYS A 44 10.45 -7.95 -4.20
N ALA A 45 10.72 -8.51 -3.03
CA ALA A 45 9.68 -9.12 -2.21
C ALA A 45 8.66 -8.08 -1.77
N ARG A 46 9.11 -6.87 -1.43
CA ARG A 46 8.23 -5.75 -1.10
C ARG A 46 7.28 -5.43 -2.26
N ASP A 47 7.81 -5.35 -3.48
CA ASP A 47 7.00 -5.10 -4.66
C ASP A 47 5.92 -6.16 -4.85
N GLU A 48 6.28 -7.42 -4.63
CA GLU A 48 5.35 -8.54 -4.74
C GLU A 48 4.22 -8.45 -3.70
N ILE A 49 4.55 -8.07 -2.48
CA ILE A 49 3.55 -7.88 -1.42
C ILE A 49 2.56 -6.79 -1.83
N VAL A 50 3.06 -5.65 -2.31
CA VAL A 50 2.19 -4.55 -2.75
C VAL A 50 1.30 -4.98 -3.91
N ARG A 51 1.82 -5.74 -4.86
CA ARG A 51 1.03 -6.24 -5.99
C ARG A 51 -0.07 -7.22 -5.60
N GLN A 52 0.10 -7.91 -4.48
CA GLN A 52 -0.85 -8.93 -4.01
C GLN A 52 -1.95 -8.38 -3.11
N LEU A 53 -1.94 -7.09 -2.79
CA LEU A 53 -2.98 -6.50 -1.97
C LEU A 53 -4.36 -6.72 -2.58
N SER A 54 -5.32 -7.05 -1.75
CA SER A 54 -6.70 -7.31 -2.17
C SER A 54 -7.68 -6.47 -1.34
N SER A 55 -8.95 -6.53 -1.70
CA SER A 55 -9.98 -5.82 -0.94
C SER A 55 -10.10 -6.30 0.50
N ASP A 56 -9.70 -7.54 0.78
CA ASP A 56 -9.68 -8.07 2.16
C ASP A 56 -8.64 -7.36 3.02
N ASP A 57 -7.61 -6.82 2.40
CA ASP A 57 -6.52 -6.11 3.10
C ASP A 57 -6.84 -4.65 3.36
N TYR A 58 -7.93 -4.14 2.80
CA TYR A 58 -8.28 -2.73 2.85
C TYR A 58 -8.66 -2.26 4.26
N VAL A 59 -8.18 -1.07 4.63
CA VAL A 59 -8.45 -0.44 5.93
C VAL A 59 -9.28 0.82 5.76
N GLU A 60 -8.76 1.83 5.07
CA GLU A 60 -9.42 3.12 4.93
C GLU A 60 -8.78 3.95 3.82
N THR A 61 -9.43 5.05 3.46
CA THR A 61 -8.90 6.00 2.48
C THR A 61 -8.82 7.37 3.14
N LEU A 62 -7.68 8.04 2.96
CA LEU A 62 -7.38 9.33 3.56
C LEU A 62 -7.20 10.38 2.47
N PRO A 63 -7.62 11.63 2.73
CA PRO A 63 -7.36 12.72 1.78
C PRO A 63 -5.87 13.04 1.74
N ALA A 64 -5.40 13.54 0.59
CA ALA A 64 -4.02 13.96 0.44
C ALA A 64 -3.94 15.14 -0.52
N ASP A 65 -3.02 16.06 -0.23
CA ASP A 65 -2.88 17.28 -1.03
C ASP A 65 -2.21 17.00 -2.38
N PHE A 66 -1.26 16.04 -2.43
CA PHE A 66 -0.45 15.80 -3.61
C PHE A 66 -0.76 14.49 -4.33
N PHE A 67 -1.51 13.59 -3.70
CA PHE A 67 -1.69 12.22 -4.21
C PHE A 67 -3.13 11.89 -4.52
N ASN A 68 -4.03 12.88 -4.52
CA ASN A 68 -5.48 12.73 -4.55
C ASN A 68 -5.97 12.06 -3.28
N GLU A 69 -5.89 10.75 -3.23
CA GLU A 69 -6.27 9.99 -2.04
C GLU A 69 -5.15 8.99 -1.71
N MET A 70 -5.00 8.72 -0.43
CA MET A 70 -4.10 7.69 0.06
C MET A 70 -4.94 6.51 0.55
N TRP A 71 -4.63 5.32 0.07
CA TRP A 71 -5.38 4.11 0.38
C TRP A 71 -4.54 3.25 1.32
N VAL A 72 -5.13 2.93 2.47
CA VAL A 72 -4.44 2.20 3.54
C VAL A 72 -4.85 0.74 3.50
N PHE A 73 -3.85 -0.13 3.55
CA PHE A 73 -4.02 -1.58 3.58
C PHE A 73 -3.18 -2.16 4.71
N GLY A 74 -3.59 -3.31 5.18
CA GLY A 74 -2.79 -4.11 6.10
C GLY A 74 -2.53 -5.47 5.49
N ARG A 75 -1.50 -6.15 5.95
CA ARG A 75 -1.20 -7.51 5.52
C ARG A 75 -0.46 -8.26 6.60
N ASP A 76 -0.95 -9.43 6.95
CA ASP A 76 -0.22 -10.30 7.87
C ASP A 76 0.89 -11.02 7.10
N MET A 77 2.10 -10.93 7.63
CA MET A 77 3.26 -11.63 7.08
C MET A 77 3.84 -12.50 8.18
N ASP A 78 3.42 -13.75 8.19
CA ASP A 78 3.87 -14.76 9.16
C ASP A 78 3.76 -14.28 10.61
N GLY A 79 2.61 -13.66 10.95
CA GLY A 79 2.34 -13.18 12.29
C GLY A 79 2.75 -11.74 12.55
N THR A 80 3.43 -11.11 11.58
CA THR A 80 3.80 -9.70 11.66
C THR A 80 2.88 -8.91 10.74
N GLU A 81 2.11 -7.99 11.30
CA GLU A 81 1.16 -7.20 10.53
C GLU A 81 1.84 -5.97 9.93
N LEU A 82 1.65 -5.77 8.64
CA LEU A 82 2.22 -4.65 7.89
C LEU A 82 1.18 -3.54 7.71
N TYR A 83 1.65 -2.29 7.79
CA TYR A 83 0.88 -1.09 7.46
C TYR A 83 1.38 -0.58 6.11
N ILE A 84 0.48 -0.53 5.12
CA ILE A 84 0.83 -0.17 3.74
C ILE A 84 -0.10 0.95 3.28
N LYS A 85 0.47 2.05 2.83
CA LYS A 85 -0.30 3.19 2.33
C LYS A 85 0.18 3.52 0.92
N ILE A 86 -0.75 3.49 -0.04
CA ILE A 86 -0.43 3.68 -1.46
C ILE A 86 -1.33 4.72 -2.09
N ALA A 87 -0.88 5.26 -3.21
CA ALA A 87 -1.62 6.24 -3.99
C ALA A 87 -1.29 6.05 -5.47
N LEU A 88 -2.21 6.51 -6.35
CA LEU A 88 -1.99 6.42 -7.79
C LEU A 88 -0.86 7.33 -8.27
N GLY A 89 -0.66 8.47 -7.61
CA GLY A 89 0.29 9.46 -8.09
C GLY A 89 -0.27 10.24 -9.28
N GLN A 90 0.60 10.96 -9.96
CA GLN A 90 0.21 11.81 -11.09
C GLN A 90 0.02 10.98 -12.36
N THR A 91 -0.72 11.55 -13.32
CA THR A 91 -0.93 10.94 -14.63
C THR A 91 0.42 10.75 -15.32
N ASN A 92 0.59 9.60 -15.98
CA ASN A 92 1.83 9.23 -16.71
C ASN A 92 3.07 9.29 -15.83
N SER A 93 2.94 8.86 -14.60
CA SER A 93 4.02 8.83 -13.63
C SER A 93 3.90 7.57 -12.78
N LYS A 94 4.93 7.28 -12.00
CA LYS A 94 4.96 6.11 -11.13
C LYS A 94 3.83 6.14 -10.11
N THR A 95 3.35 4.98 -9.72
CA THR A 95 2.54 4.85 -8.50
C THR A 95 3.42 5.15 -7.29
N ILE A 96 2.78 5.41 -6.16
CA ILE A 96 3.51 5.84 -4.97
C ILE A 96 3.15 4.95 -3.79
N CYS A 97 4.17 4.47 -3.08
CA CYS A 97 4.00 3.84 -1.78
C CYS A 97 4.50 4.82 -0.72
N ILE A 98 3.56 5.35 0.07
CA ILE A 98 3.86 6.35 1.09
C ILE A 98 4.39 5.67 2.34
N SER A 99 3.81 4.53 2.72
CA SER A 99 4.18 3.80 3.92
C SER A 99 4.23 2.31 3.63
N PHE A 100 5.30 1.68 4.11
CA PHE A 100 5.43 0.22 4.10
C PHE A 100 6.28 -0.14 5.31
N HIS A 101 5.64 -0.49 6.41
CA HIS A 101 6.36 -0.81 7.65
C HIS A 101 5.50 -1.68 8.56
N VAL A 102 6.10 -2.20 9.61
CA VAL A 102 5.38 -2.98 10.62
C VAL A 102 4.34 -2.07 11.28
N ALA A 103 3.12 -2.57 11.43
CA ALA A 103 2.04 -1.82 12.05
C ALA A 103 2.39 -1.47 13.50
N GLU A 104 2.16 -0.23 13.86
CA GLU A 104 2.42 0.27 15.21
C GLU A 104 1.26 0.00 16.16
N HIS A 105 0.08 -0.24 15.60
CA HIS A 105 -1.15 -0.55 16.32
C HIS A 105 -1.90 -1.65 15.59
N PRO A 106 -2.77 -2.41 16.28
CA PRO A 106 -3.58 -3.41 15.59
C PRO A 106 -4.40 -2.77 14.47
N ILE A 107 -4.41 -3.44 13.32
CA ILE A 107 -5.12 -2.94 12.14
C ILE A 107 -6.57 -3.42 12.16
N LYS A 108 -7.51 -2.52 11.84
CA LYS A 108 -8.92 -2.84 11.72
C LYS A 108 -9.30 -2.83 10.25
N TYR A 109 -9.45 -4.02 9.69
CA TYR A 109 -9.80 -4.17 8.28
C TYR A 109 -11.28 -3.85 8.05
N ALA A 110 -11.56 -3.16 6.94
CA ALA A 110 -12.94 -2.78 6.60
C ALA A 110 -13.78 -3.98 6.13
N ASN A 111 -13.14 -4.97 5.49
CA ASN A 111 -13.83 -6.10 4.84
C ASN A 111 -13.51 -7.45 5.49
N LYS A 112 -13.05 -7.45 6.72
CA LYS A 112 -12.80 -8.67 7.46
C LYS A 112 -13.61 -8.70 8.74
#